data_40f52a1fb67502d06cb03d2118a6bb1b
#
_entry.id   40f52a1fb67502d06cb03d2118a6bb1b
#
_cell.length_a   1.000
_cell.length_b   1.000
_cell.length_c   1.000
_cell.angle_alpha   90.00
_cell.angle_beta   90.00
_cell.angle_gamma   90.00
#
_symmetry.space_group_name_H-M   'P 1'
#
loop_
_entity.id
_entity.type
_entity.pdbx_description
1 polymer ?
#
loop_
_entity_poly.entity_id
_entity_poly.type
_entity_poly.pdbx_seq_one_letter_code
_entity_poly.pdbx_strand_id
1 'polypeptide(L)'
;MKKAVLIILMALLCANVVSPQTIQQKPAQPAPSPQAPAQPRPPASFELSEYGVDFQADPRLIIVMAAIETAGFDPVPAGRAPSAFRAKLRKDLFNVDSDLRRRMQTFYERNKLPAPATSADQAARYVSLALALGPPPALEAPPRSEDLPSGLLEVLDFAPLVQEFYRRSDIDEQLVNYVRAYQAEGDRLRTPTTALIKALLNYLHTRPITASFERTEVKNPDKKSKEKKRYEFRDKQRRFLILPDLMAPRGAINFRIIGDDYYAIVPEGTDPVNSELGRAYLQYVIDALVLRFNKDIAQRREQIKQLLSEREKAGGQVSPDVFLSVSRSLVAAADARFDEMLRRNALGNDLHARAQAAKTEAERAAIAKTLQAGVKAIEDETIAQLADEYEKGAVLSFFFADQLKGIESAGFDLANFFPDMIASFDPARESRRPAEYAEAKQRATAAREARLAARKAADATELTPSSPRGAALVRDLASIEDTLRSKDYNEAEARLRELLKEYPGEPRIFFALGQTASLAAMDATDEQVQMERLNRALGHYRMAIAAASPEDDKAILSRSHESMGRINAFLENNAEAVKAFDEAIKIGDVRGGAYREALEGKKKLTGNP
;
A
#
# COMPACT_ATOMS: atom_id res chain seq x y z
N MET A 1 3.82 -9.45 47.02
CA MET A 1 4.24 -9.38 45.63
C MET A 1 3.26 -10.05 44.65
N LYS A 2 2.30 -10.88 45.07
CA LYS A 2 1.33 -11.61 44.22
C LYS A 2 0.13 -10.76 43.73
N LYS A 3 -0.10 -9.56 44.26
CA LYS A 3 -1.25 -8.67 43.87
C LYS A 3 -0.90 -7.57 42.87
N ALA A 4 0.36 -7.30 42.61
CA ALA A 4 0.80 -6.23 41.71
C ALA A 4 0.74 -6.61 40.20
N VAL A 5 0.88 -7.87 39.85
CA VAL A 5 0.86 -8.35 38.46
C VAL A 5 -0.56 -8.34 37.85
N LEU A 6 -1.59 -8.51 38.70
CA LEU A 6 -2.98 -8.49 38.27
C LEU A 6 -3.50 -7.06 37.98
N ILE A 7 -2.92 -6.05 38.62
CA ILE A 7 -3.33 -4.65 38.48
C ILE A 7 -2.83 -4.04 37.17
N ILE A 8 -1.67 -4.48 36.64
CA ILE A 8 -1.11 -3.95 35.38
C ILE A 8 -1.92 -4.45 34.15
N LEU A 9 -2.53 -5.62 34.24
CA LEU A 9 -3.37 -6.14 33.13
C LEU A 9 -4.75 -5.47 33.10
N MET A 10 -5.23 -4.91 34.23
CA MET A 10 -6.55 -4.24 34.32
C MET A 10 -6.52 -2.75 34.00
N ALA A 11 -5.36 -2.10 34.08
CA ALA A 11 -5.23 -0.66 33.83
C ALA A 11 -5.32 -0.24 32.33
N LEU A 12 -5.27 -1.19 31.41
CA LEU A 12 -5.39 -0.96 29.97
C LEU A 12 -6.82 -1.09 29.42
N LEU A 13 -7.80 -1.40 30.25
CA LEU A 13 -9.19 -1.72 29.84
C LEU A 13 -10.27 -0.80 30.42
N CYS A 14 -9.91 0.24 31.20
CA CYS A 14 -10.92 1.11 31.83
C CYS A 14 -10.70 2.59 31.50
N ALA A 15 -11.22 3.01 30.38
CA ALA A 15 -11.53 4.42 30.12
C ALA A 15 -12.84 4.50 29.33
N ASN A 16 -13.98 4.36 30.01
CA ASN A 16 -15.25 4.96 29.64
C ASN A 16 -16.32 4.60 30.70
N VAL A 17 -16.29 5.32 31.81
CA VAL A 17 -17.45 5.41 32.72
C VAL A 17 -17.77 6.88 32.87
N VAL A 18 -18.87 7.30 32.26
CA VAL A 18 -19.49 8.61 32.41
C VAL A 18 -20.28 8.62 33.73
N SER A 19 -19.97 9.53 34.63
CA SER A 19 -20.72 9.78 35.85
C SER A 19 -21.90 10.73 35.58
N PRO A 20 -23.07 10.50 36.14
CA PRO A 20 -24.21 11.39 35.96
C PRO A 20 -24.13 12.60 36.91
N GLN A 21 -24.16 13.81 36.38
CA GLN A 21 -24.38 15.03 37.16
C GLN A 21 -25.87 15.29 37.33
N THR A 22 -26.25 15.54 38.56
CA THR A 22 -27.63 15.87 39.01
C THR A 22 -27.96 17.32 38.60
N ILE A 23 -28.95 17.52 37.77
CA ILE A 23 -29.46 18.85 37.40
C ILE A 23 -30.74 19.15 38.18
N GLN A 24 -30.73 20.30 38.84
CA GLN A 24 -31.91 20.87 39.54
C GLN A 24 -32.99 21.29 38.55
N GLN A 25 -34.23 20.91 38.84
CA GLN A 25 -35.42 21.22 38.04
C GLN A 25 -35.89 22.69 38.23
N LYS A 26 -36.23 23.33 37.12
CA LYS A 26 -36.99 24.57 37.01
C LYS A 26 -38.39 24.26 36.47
N PRO A 27 -39.46 25.01 36.88
CA PRO A 27 -40.85 24.57 36.69
C PRO A 27 -41.33 24.60 35.23
N ALA A 28 -42.29 23.73 34.96
CA ALA A 28 -42.81 23.34 33.65
C ALA A 28 -43.66 24.43 32.96
N GLN A 29 -43.52 24.54 31.65
CA GLN A 29 -44.50 25.09 30.71
C GLN A 29 -45.30 23.95 30.02
N PRO A 30 -46.54 24.19 29.57
CA PRO A 30 -47.41 23.14 29.09
C PRO A 30 -47.00 22.56 27.73
N ALA A 31 -47.26 21.26 27.57
CA ALA A 31 -46.84 20.44 26.47
C ALA A 31 -47.56 20.73 25.13
N PRO A 32 -46.86 20.71 23.99
CA PRO A 32 -47.47 20.53 22.68
C PRO A 32 -47.69 19.04 22.37
N SER A 33 -48.71 18.79 21.56
CA SER A 33 -49.25 17.49 21.15
C SER A 33 -48.21 16.46 20.65
N PRO A 34 -48.53 15.16 20.72
CA PRO A 34 -47.56 14.11 20.42
C PRO A 34 -47.21 14.08 18.94
N GLN A 35 -45.94 14.43 18.64
CA GLN A 35 -45.33 14.13 17.36
C GLN A 35 -45.00 12.63 17.28
N ALA A 36 -45.27 12.03 16.11
CA ALA A 36 -44.92 10.65 15.83
C ALA A 36 -43.43 10.37 16.13
N PRO A 37 -43.05 9.17 16.59
CA PRO A 37 -41.66 8.87 16.91
C PRO A 37 -40.80 9.06 15.68
N ALA A 38 -39.85 9.99 15.78
CA ALA A 38 -38.81 10.18 14.75
C ALA A 38 -38.05 8.87 14.57
N GLN A 39 -38.12 8.32 13.39
CA GLN A 39 -37.28 7.17 13.03
C GLN A 39 -35.80 7.53 13.33
N PRO A 40 -35.03 6.63 13.96
CA PRO A 40 -33.65 6.87 14.20
C PRO A 40 -32.95 7.11 12.84
N ARG A 41 -32.38 8.29 12.65
CA ARG A 41 -31.56 8.57 11.49
C ARG A 41 -30.43 7.55 11.50
N PRO A 42 -30.18 6.84 10.36
CA PRO A 42 -28.99 6.01 10.26
C PRO A 42 -27.77 6.87 10.61
N PRO A 43 -26.76 6.33 11.30
CA PRO A 43 -25.53 7.07 11.58
C PRO A 43 -25.01 7.61 10.26
N ALA A 44 -24.67 8.91 10.23
CA ALA A 44 -24.14 9.55 9.03
C ALA A 44 -23.00 8.69 8.48
N SER A 45 -23.12 8.23 7.24
CA SER A 45 -22.08 7.46 6.57
C SER A 45 -20.82 8.32 6.51
N PHE A 46 -19.65 7.74 6.78
CA PHE A 46 -18.39 8.43 6.64
C PHE A 46 -18.09 8.56 5.14
N GLU A 47 -18.32 9.75 4.59
CA GLU A 47 -18.11 10.05 3.18
C GLU A 47 -16.71 10.63 2.98
N LEU A 48 -15.86 9.96 2.19
CA LEU A 48 -14.48 10.35 1.92
C LEU A 48 -14.36 11.77 1.33
N SER A 49 -15.31 12.18 0.51
CA SER A 49 -15.35 13.51 -0.11
C SER A 49 -15.44 14.66 0.90
N GLU A 50 -16.10 14.45 2.05
CA GLU A 50 -16.14 15.43 3.15
C GLU A 50 -14.76 15.66 3.78
N TYR A 51 -13.86 14.70 3.61
CA TYR A 51 -12.48 14.75 4.09
C TYR A 51 -11.48 15.04 2.97
N GLY A 52 -11.97 15.57 1.85
CA GLY A 52 -11.19 16.00 0.69
C GLY A 52 -10.66 14.86 -0.18
N VAL A 53 -11.11 13.61 0.01
CA VAL A 53 -10.59 12.44 -0.68
C VAL A 53 -11.51 12.01 -1.81
N ASP A 54 -10.95 11.92 -3.02
CA ASP A 54 -11.62 11.42 -4.21
C ASP A 54 -10.80 10.34 -4.91
N PHE A 55 -11.51 9.43 -5.60
CA PHE A 55 -10.90 8.42 -6.49
C PHE A 55 -11.17 8.81 -7.93
N GLN A 56 -10.11 8.84 -8.72
CA GLN A 56 -10.19 9.25 -10.12
C GLN A 56 -9.39 8.31 -11.03
N ALA A 57 -10.00 7.84 -12.10
CA ALA A 57 -9.28 7.25 -13.23
C ALA A 57 -8.92 8.37 -14.20
N ASP A 58 -7.65 8.77 -14.27
CA ASP A 58 -7.20 9.88 -15.10
C ASP A 58 -6.79 9.37 -16.50
N PRO A 59 -7.50 9.75 -17.56
CA PRO A 59 -7.16 9.33 -18.92
C PRO A 59 -5.76 9.74 -19.36
N ARG A 60 -5.24 10.88 -18.88
CA ARG A 60 -3.89 11.35 -19.20
C ARG A 60 -2.83 10.40 -18.66
N LEU A 61 -3.02 9.93 -17.41
CA LEU A 61 -2.14 8.95 -16.78
C LEU A 61 -2.14 7.64 -17.59
N ILE A 62 -3.31 7.15 -17.96
CA ILE A 62 -3.45 5.93 -18.77
C ILE A 62 -2.70 6.05 -20.10
N ILE A 63 -2.91 7.17 -20.81
CA ILE A 63 -2.29 7.41 -22.13
C ILE A 63 -0.77 7.50 -22.01
N VAL A 64 -0.24 8.28 -21.06
CA VAL A 64 1.20 8.48 -20.90
C VAL A 64 1.88 7.18 -20.44
N MET A 65 1.27 6.43 -19.51
CA MET A 65 1.82 5.16 -19.05
C MET A 65 1.79 4.10 -20.16
N ALA A 66 0.75 4.08 -21.01
CA ALA A 66 0.70 3.23 -22.20
C ALA A 66 1.78 3.63 -23.24
N ALA A 67 2.04 4.91 -23.40
CA ALA A 67 3.08 5.42 -24.29
C ALA A 67 4.48 4.99 -23.82
N ILE A 68 4.81 5.11 -22.54
CA ILE A 68 6.13 4.67 -22.03
C ILE A 68 6.27 3.15 -22.04
N GLU A 69 5.19 2.39 -21.81
CA GLU A 69 5.19 0.93 -21.98
C GLU A 69 5.54 0.56 -23.43
N THR A 70 4.95 1.26 -24.41
CA THR A 70 5.26 1.09 -25.83
C THR A 70 6.70 1.52 -26.16
N ALA A 71 7.25 2.48 -25.39
CA ALA A 71 8.65 2.93 -25.48
C ALA A 71 9.66 1.98 -24.81
N GLY A 72 9.19 0.88 -24.21
CA GLY A 72 10.09 -0.11 -23.60
C GLY A 72 10.22 -0.03 -22.08
N PHE A 73 9.42 0.80 -21.40
CA PHE A 73 9.34 0.76 -19.95
C PHE A 73 8.67 -0.53 -19.48
N ASP A 74 9.41 -1.37 -18.79
CA ASP A 74 8.90 -2.61 -18.19
C ASP A 74 9.31 -2.70 -16.72
N PRO A 75 8.37 -2.46 -15.78
CA PRO A 75 8.62 -2.60 -14.36
C PRO A 75 8.37 -4.02 -13.83
N VAL A 76 8.02 -4.97 -14.70
CA VAL A 76 7.76 -6.36 -14.30
C VAL A 76 9.09 -7.01 -13.91
N PRO A 77 9.22 -7.55 -12.68
CA PRO A 77 10.43 -8.25 -12.29
C PRO A 77 10.73 -9.45 -13.20
N ALA A 78 12.01 -9.67 -13.47
CA ALA A 78 12.44 -10.80 -14.27
C ALA A 78 11.85 -12.12 -13.75
N GLY A 79 11.32 -12.94 -14.65
CA GLY A 79 10.70 -14.22 -14.30
C GLY A 79 9.25 -14.14 -13.78
N ARG A 80 8.63 -12.95 -13.76
CA ARG A 80 7.20 -12.81 -13.43
C ARG A 80 6.37 -12.46 -14.66
N ALA A 81 5.17 -12.99 -14.70
CA ALA A 81 4.19 -12.60 -15.73
C ALA A 81 3.68 -11.18 -15.48
N PRO A 82 3.40 -10.40 -16.54
CA PRO A 82 2.70 -9.12 -16.42
C PRO A 82 1.29 -9.30 -15.86
N SER A 83 0.71 -8.23 -15.30
CA SER A 83 -0.71 -8.25 -14.91
C SER A 83 -1.61 -8.49 -16.12
N ALA A 84 -2.83 -8.97 -15.87
CA ALA A 84 -3.81 -9.22 -16.94
C ALA A 84 -4.10 -7.94 -17.76
N PHE A 85 -4.17 -6.79 -17.07
CA PHE A 85 -4.35 -5.51 -17.73
C PHE A 85 -3.17 -5.16 -18.64
N ARG A 86 -1.93 -5.29 -18.14
CA ARG A 86 -0.71 -5.01 -18.91
C ARG A 86 -0.56 -5.94 -20.11
N ALA A 87 -0.86 -7.22 -19.94
CA ALA A 87 -0.85 -8.18 -21.05
C ALA A 87 -1.87 -7.83 -22.15
N LYS A 88 -3.08 -7.42 -21.74
CA LYS A 88 -4.11 -6.92 -22.66
C LYS A 88 -3.63 -5.66 -23.39
N LEU A 89 -3.12 -4.66 -22.66
CA LEU A 89 -2.61 -3.41 -23.23
C LEU A 89 -1.51 -3.67 -24.27
N ARG A 90 -0.54 -4.54 -23.97
CA ARG A 90 0.54 -4.90 -24.91
C ARG A 90 -0.01 -5.53 -26.19
N LYS A 91 -1.07 -6.36 -26.07
CA LYS A 91 -1.75 -6.94 -27.22
C LYS A 91 -2.49 -5.88 -28.04
N ASP A 92 -3.23 -4.99 -27.40
CA ASP A 92 -3.99 -3.95 -28.07
C ASP A 92 -3.06 -2.96 -28.80
N LEU A 93 -1.87 -2.66 -28.23
CA LEU A 93 -0.88 -1.77 -28.79
C LEU A 93 0.19 -2.46 -29.66
N PHE A 94 -0.01 -3.74 -30.02
CA PHE A 94 0.98 -4.48 -30.82
C PHE A 94 1.24 -3.83 -32.18
N ASN A 95 0.21 -3.31 -32.83
CA ASN A 95 0.25 -2.73 -34.17
C ASN A 95 0.62 -1.24 -34.21
N VAL A 96 1.08 -0.63 -33.11
CA VAL A 96 1.57 0.75 -33.12
C VAL A 96 2.67 0.89 -34.16
N ASP A 97 2.57 1.95 -34.98
CA ASP A 97 3.52 2.28 -36.03
C ASP A 97 4.99 2.13 -35.58
N SER A 98 5.77 1.41 -36.38
CA SER A 98 7.14 1.03 -36.03
C SER A 98 8.10 2.23 -35.94
N ASP A 99 7.90 3.28 -36.75
CA ASP A 99 8.70 4.50 -36.70
C ASP A 99 8.39 5.29 -35.43
N LEU A 100 7.12 5.46 -35.11
CA LEU A 100 6.71 6.11 -33.88
C LEU A 100 7.26 5.35 -32.67
N ARG A 101 7.09 4.02 -32.61
CA ARG A 101 7.64 3.17 -31.54
C ARG A 101 9.14 3.39 -31.39
N ARG A 102 9.89 3.38 -32.47
CA ARG A 102 11.35 3.59 -32.46
C ARG A 102 11.73 4.96 -31.90
N ARG A 103 11.04 6.03 -32.30
CA ARG A 103 11.27 7.39 -31.79
C ARG A 103 10.98 7.48 -30.28
N MET A 104 9.89 6.87 -29.82
CA MET A 104 9.53 6.81 -28.41
C MET A 104 10.57 6.02 -27.60
N GLN A 105 11.03 4.87 -28.11
CA GLN A 105 12.09 4.07 -27.50
C GLN A 105 13.41 4.86 -27.41
N THR A 106 13.81 5.52 -28.49
CA THR A 106 15.03 6.35 -28.51
C THR A 106 14.94 7.47 -27.50
N PHE A 107 13.76 8.12 -27.37
CA PHE A 107 13.56 9.16 -26.37
C PHE A 107 13.66 8.59 -24.94
N TYR A 108 12.96 7.48 -24.67
CA TYR A 108 12.95 6.86 -23.36
C TYR A 108 14.35 6.43 -22.91
N GLU A 109 15.11 5.72 -23.75
CA GLU A 109 16.47 5.27 -23.43
C GLU A 109 17.43 6.44 -23.21
N ARG A 110 17.32 7.52 -24.02
CA ARG A 110 18.14 8.72 -23.85
C ARG A 110 17.90 9.45 -22.53
N ASN A 111 16.65 9.42 -22.04
CA ASN A 111 16.23 10.12 -20.82
C ASN A 111 16.10 9.19 -19.61
N LYS A 112 16.56 7.95 -19.73
CA LYS A 112 16.54 6.98 -18.64
C LYS A 112 17.44 7.42 -17.50
N LEU A 113 16.93 7.34 -16.26
CA LEU A 113 17.74 7.65 -15.08
C LEU A 113 18.84 6.59 -14.93
N PRO A 114 20.06 7.00 -14.58
CA PRO A 114 21.15 6.06 -14.32
C PRO A 114 20.90 5.26 -13.04
N ALA A 115 21.57 4.12 -12.91
CA ALA A 115 21.61 3.38 -11.65
C ALA A 115 22.14 4.27 -10.51
N PRO A 116 21.60 4.18 -9.29
CA PRO A 116 20.71 3.13 -8.78
C PRO A 116 19.20 3.42 -8.90
N ALA A 117 18.74 4.31 -9.80
CA ALA A 117 17.35 4.66 -9.93
C ALA A 117 16.47 3.43 -10.23
N THR A 118 15.34 3.35 -9.53
CA THR A 118 14.38 2.26 -9.64
C THR A 118 13.40 2.46 -10.81
N SER A 119 12.61 1.43 -11.13
CA SER A 119 11.49 1.58 -12.07
C SER A 119 10.44 2.58 -11.58
N ALA A 120 10.27 2.71 -10.25
CA ALA A 120 9.40 3.71 -9.66
C ALA A 120 9.91 5.14 -9.91
N ASP A 121 11.22 5.37 -9.76
CA ASP A 121 11.85 6.67 -10.07
C ASP A 121 11.71 7.02 -11.56
N GLN A 122 11.88 6.02 -12.45
CA GLN A 122 11.66 6.21 -13.88
C GLN A 122 10.21 6.62 -14.18
N ALA A 123 9.22 5.90 -13.62
CA ALA A 123 7.81 6.18 -13.82
C ALA A 123 7.41 7.56 -13.27
N ALA A 124 8.00 7.99 -12.15
CA ALA A 124 7.65 9.21 -11.44
C ALA A 124 7.67 10.49 -12.30
N ARG A 125 8.62 10.60 -13.23
CA ARG A 125 8.74 11.76 -14.13
C ARG A 125 7.62 11.77 -15.17
N TYR A 126 7.25 10.61 -15.70
CA TYR A 126 6.17 10.47 -16.69
C TYR A 126 4.80 10.61 -16.04
N VAL A 127 4.64 10.21 -14.77
CA VAL A 127 3.48 10.54 -13.96
C VAL A 127 3.34 12.06 -13.81
N SER A 128 4.43 12.77 -13.51
CA SER A 128 4.40 14.24 -13.45
C SER A 128 4.04 14.86 -14.79
N LEU A 129 4.55 14.30 -15.91
CA LEU A 129 4.15 14.72 -17.25
C LEU A 129 2.66 14.50 -17.49
N ALA A 130 2.14 13.31 -17.20
CA ALA A 130 0.73 13.00 -17.38
C ALA A 130 -0.21 13.99 -16.69
N LEU A 131 0.10 14.29 -15.41
CA LEU A 131 -0.71 15.22 -14.62
C LEU A 131 -0.59 16.68 -15.08
N ALA A 132 0.52 17.04 -15.74
CA ALA A 132 0.75 18.39 -16.26
C ALA A 132 0.15 18.60 -17.65
N LEU A 133 -0.15 17.54 -18.43
CA LEU A 133 -0.78 17.64 -19.73
C LEU A 133 -2.23 18.13 -19.61
N GLY A 134 -2.71 18.82 -20.63
CA GLY A 134 -4.14 19.09 -20.84
C GLY A 134 -4.93 17.79 -21.09
N PRO A 135 -6.28 17.85 -21.06
CA PRO A 135 -7.12 16.68 -21.29
C PRO A 135 -6.99 16.16 -22.74
N PRO A 136 -7.23 14.84 -22.97
CA PRO A 136 -7.36 14.33 -24.32
C PRO A 136 -8.61 14.96 -25.01
N PRO A 137 -8.62 15.14 -26.34
CA PRO A 137 -7.63 14.65 -27.30
C PRO A 137 -6.39 15.54 -27.48
N ALA A 138 -6.41 16.78 -26.98
CA ALA A 138 -5.35 17.76 -27.24
C ALA A 138 -4.03 17.43 -26.55
N LEU A 139 -4.08 16.95 -25.28
CA LEU A 139 -2.92 16.61 -24.47
C LEU A 139 -1.85 17.72 -24.49
N GLU A 140 -2.28 18.98 -24.38
CA GLU A 140 -1.41 20.15 -24.48
C GLU A 140 -0.35 20.14 -23.40
N ALA A 141 0.90 20.36 -23.79
CA ALA A 141 2.00 20.48 -22.84
C ALA A 141 1.95 21.82 -22.10
N PRO A 142 2.29 21.89 -20.82
CA PRO A 142 2.43 23.15 -20.12
C PRO A 142 3.59 23.96 -20.70
N PRO A 143 3.54 25.32 -20.59
CA PRO A 143 4.69 26.14 -20.94
C PRO A 143 5.88 25.78 -20.06
N ARG A 144 7.10 25.86 -20.60
CA ARG A 144 8.32 25.64 -19.83
C ARG A 144 8.46 26.73 -18.76
N SER A 145 8.54 26.31 -17.51
CA SER A 145 8.72 27.17 -16.35
C SER A 145 9.54 26.44 -15.30
N GLU A 146 10.28 27.19 -14.48
CA GLU A 146 10.98 26.66 -13.31
C GLU A 146 10.03 26.20 -12.20
N ASP A 147 8.78 26.63 -12.24
CA ASP A 147 7.73 26.24 -11.29
C ASP A 147 7.16 24.82 -11.54
N LEU A 148 7.58 24.17 -12.63
CA LEU A 148 7.13 22.81 -12.96
C LEU A 148 7.71 21.79 -11.95
N PRO A 149 6.98 20.70 -11.67
CA PRO A 149 7.46 19.64 -10.79
C PRO A 149 8.85 19.14 -11.17
N SER A 150 9.67 18.83 -10.17
CA SER A 150 11.02 18.30 -10.36
C SER A 150 11.05 17.11 -11.31
N GLY A 151 12.02 17.09 -12.22
CA GLY A 151 12.20 16.05 -13.23
C GLY A 151 11.23 16.11 -14.42
N LEU A 152 10.22 16.99 -14.40
CA LEU A 152 9.29 17.14 -15.52
C LEU A 152 9.95 17.78 -16.74
N LEU A 153 10.79 18.81 -16.55
CA LEU A 153 11.48 19.50 -17.64
C LEU A 153 12.33 18.57 -18.50
N GLU A 154 12.90 17.53 -17.89
CA GLU A 154 13.74 16.54 -18.57
C GLU A 154 12.95 15.65 -19.54
N VAL A 155 11.68 15.41 -19.26
CA VAL A 155 10.80 14.55 -20.08
C VAL A 155 9.69 15.32 -20.80
N LEU A 156 9.65 16.64 -20.69
CA LEU A 156 8.59 17.47 -21.27
C LEU A 156 8.52 17.32 -22.80
N ASP A 157 9.65 17.12 -23.47
CA ASP A 157 9.72 16.90 -24.91
C ASP A 157 9.16 15.52 -25.35
N PHE A 158 8.73 14.69 -24.41
CA PHE A 158 7.96 13.50 -24.72
C PHE A 158 6.49 13.80 -25.05
N ALA A 159 5.97 14.97 -24.64
CA ALA A 159 4.57 15.35 -24.87
C ALA A 159 4.14 15.31 -26.36
N PRO A 160 4.93 15.82 -27.34
CA PRO A 160 4.59 15.67 -28.76
C PRO A 160 4.49 14.22 -29.23
N LEU A 161 5.34 13.34 -28.69
CA LEU A 161 5.28 11.89 -28.99
C LEU A 161 4.03 11.24 -28.36
N VAL A 162 3.61 11.66 -27.17
CA VAL A 162 2.35 11.23 -26.55
C VAL A 162 1.14 11.67 -27.38
N GLN A 163 1.14 12.92 -27.89
CA GLN A 163 0.08 13.42 -28.77
C GLN A 163 0.01 12.62 -30.08
N GLU A 164 1.17 12.32 -30.68
CA GLU A 164 1.22 11.50 -31.89
C GLU A 164 0.80 10.06 -31.60
N PHE A 165 1.24 9.48 -30.47
CA PHE A 165 0.83 8.17 -30.00
C PHE A 165 -0.70 8.09 -29.85
N TYR A 166 -1.32 9.07 -29.18
CA TYR A 166 -2.76 9.11 -29.00
C TYR A 166 -3.52 9.07 -30.34
N ARG A 167 -3.03 9.80 -31.36
CA ARG A 167 -3.68 9.89 -32.67
C ARG A 167 -3.45 8.67 -33.59
N ARG A 168 -2.40 7.86 -33.36
CA ARG A 168 -1.95 6.81 -34.30
C ARG A 168 -1.95 5.40 -33.72
N SER A 169 -2.33 5.23 -32.46
CA SER A 169 -2.31 3.93 -31.78
C SER A 169 -3.68 3.33 -31.55
N ASP A 170 -4.75 4.01 -31.99
CA ASP A 170 -6.15 3.63 -31.75
C ASP A 170 -6.47 3.42 -30.26
N ILE A 171 -5.65 4.03 -29.37
CA ILE A 171 -5.84 3.91 -27.92
C ILE A 171 -7.15 4.55 -27.46
N ASP A 172 -7.65 5.55 -28.16
CA ASP A 172 -8.90 6.26 -27.91
C ASP A 172 -10.11 5.32 -28.00
N GLU A 173 -10.10 4.34 -28.92
CA GLU A 173 -11.15 3.32 -29.05
C GLU A 173 -11.23 2.44 -27.80
N GLN A 174 -10.10 2.17 -27.15
CA GLN A 174 -10.02 1.32 -25.96
C GLN A 174 -10.04 2.13 -24.64
N LEU A 175 -9.89 3.45 -24.71
CA LEU A 175 -9.72 4.29 -23.53
C LEU A 175 -10.87 4.15 -22.53
N VAL A 176 -12.10 4.05 -23.01
CA VAL A 176 -13.28 3.82 -22.13
C VAL A 176 -13.16 2.51 -21.35
N ASN A 177 -12.67 1.45 -21.99
CA ASN A 177 -12.47 0.15 -21.35
C ASN A 177 -11.33 0.19 -20.32
N TYR A 178 -10.25 0.92 -20.62
CA TYR A 178 -9.15 1.13 -19.70
C TYR A 178 -9.59 1.95 -18.49
N VAL A 179 -10.30 3.05 -18.70
CA VAL A 179 -10.87 3.87 -17.62
C VAL A 179 -11.75 3.02 -16.70
N ARG A 180 -12.60 2.13 -17.23
CA ARG A 180 -13.42 1.22 -16.42
C ARG A 180 -12.58 0.26 -15.58
N ALA A 181 -11.47 -0.25 -16.11
CA ALA A 181 -10.56 -1.11 -15.35
C ALA A 181 -9.91 -0.34 -14.18
N TYR A 182 -9.48 0.90 -14.42
CA TYR A 182 -8.93 1.78 -13.38
C TYR A 182 -9.98 2.16 -12.33
N GLN A 183 -11.23 2.40 -12.76
CA GLN A 183 -12.35 2.64 -11.83
C GLN A 183 -12.63 1.43 -10.95
N ALA A 184 -12.63 0.23 -11.51
CA ALA A 184 -12.82 -1.01 -10.74
C ALA A 184 -11.74 -1.20 -9.68
N GLU A 185 -10.48 -0.86 -9.98
CA GLU A 185 -9.40 -0.87 -8.99
C GLU A 185 -9.60 0.24 -7.93
N GLY A 186 -10.05 1.42 -8.34
CA GLY A 186 -10.44 2.49 -7.42
C GLY A 186 -11.53 2.04 -6.45
N ASP A 187 -12.55 1.35 -6.93
CA ASP A 187 -13.64 0.82 -6.10
C ASP A 187 -13.14 -0.24 -5.11
N ARG A 188 -12.19 -1.10 -5.53
CA ARG A 188 -11.51 -2.06 -4.64
C ARG A 188 -10.76 -1.35 -3.50
N LEU A 189 -10.09 -0.25 -3.81
CA LEU A 189 -9.31 0.54 -2.84
C LEU A 189 -10.19 1.35 -1.87
N ARG A 190 -11.42 1.67 -2.24
CA ARG A 190 -12.30 2.60 -1.51
C ARG A 190 -12.56 2.19 -0.05
N THR A 191 -12.99 0.95 0.17
CA THR A 191 -13.33 0.47 1.52
C THR A 191 -12.14 0.44 2.47
N PRO A 192 -10.98 -0.17 2.13
CA PRO A 192 -9.82 -0.17 3.02
C PRO A 192 -9.22 1.23 3.20
N THR A 193 -9.28 2.10 2.19
CA THR A 193 -8.86 3.50 2.33
C THR A 193 -9.77 4.27 3.28
N THR A 194 -11.09 4.04 3.22
CA THR A 194 -12.04 4.66 4.16
C THR A 194 -11.70 4.29 5.60
N ALA A 195 -11.41 3.01 5.85
CA ALA A 195 -11.00 2.55 7.17
C ALA A 195 -9.69 3.19 7.65
N LEU A 196 -8.68 3.27 6.77
CA LEU A 196 -7.40 3.91 7.06
C LEU A 196 -7.57 5.40 7.40
N ILE A 197 -8.26 6.17 6.55
CA ILE A 197 -8.46 7.61 6.74
C ILE A 197 -9.23 7.89 8.01
N LYS A 198 -10.30 7.13 8.26
CA LYS A 198 -11.05 7.23 9.52
C LYS A 198 -10.18 6.97 10.74
N ALA A 199 -9.32 5.95 10.69
CA ALA A 199 -8.41 5.63 11.78
C ALA A 199 -7.37 6.75 12.01
N LEU A 200 -6.78 7.31 10.94
CA LEU A 200 -5.84 8.43 11.02
C LEU A 200 -6.49 9.70 11.59
N LEU A 201 -7.68 10.07 11.13
CA LEU A 201 -8.38 11.26 11.63
C LEU A 201 -8.83 11.09 13.09
N ASN A 202 -9.26 9.89 13.46
CA ASN A 202 -9.57 9.57 14.86
C ASN A 202 -8.32 9.64 15.74
N TYR A 203 -7.17 9.18 15.25
CA TYR A 203 -5.88 9.26 15.94
C TYR A 203 -5.45 10.71 16.18
N LEU A 204 -5.56 11.57 15.15
CA LEU A 204 -5.20 12.98 15.25
C LEU A 204 -6.28 13.84 15.93
N HIS A 205 -7.45 13.31 16.19
CA HIS A 205 -8.64 14.02 16.67
C HIS A 205 -8.96 15.30 15.87
N THR A 206 -8.59 15.35 14.58
CA THR A 206 -8.73 16.55 13.75
C THR A 206 -9.47 16.28 12.45
N ARG A 207 -9.88 17.34 11.77
CA ARG A 207 -10.45 17.29 10.42
C ARG A 207 -9.54 18.00 9.44
N PRO A 208 -9.41 17.50 8.21
CA PRO A 208 -8.62 18.17 7.18
C PRO A 208 -9.25 19.52 6.81
N ILE A 209 -8.41 20.48 6.47
CA ILE A 209 -8.85 21.74 5.87
C ILE A 209 -9.00 21.50 4.36
N THR A 210 -10.24 21.36 3.90
CA THR A 210 -10.60 21.04 2.51
C THR A 210 -10.85 22.28 1.64
N ALA A 211 -10.94 23.46 2.24
CA ALA A 211 -11.10 24.72 1.54
C ALA A 211 -10.15 25.78 2.09
N SER A 212 -9.59 26.60 1.21
CA SER A 212 -8.76 27.74 1.56
C SER A 212 -9.30 28.98 0.84
N PHE A 213 -9.07 30.17 1.44
CA PHE A 213 -9.46 31.44 0.83
C PHE A 213 -8.23 32.08 0.22
N GLU A 214 -8.20 32.20 -1.09
CA GLU A 214 -7.16 32.95 -1.79
C GLU A 214 -7.57 34.40 -1.95
N ARG A 215 -6.72 35.30 -1.47
CA ARG A 215 -6.89 36.75 -1.65
C ARG A 215 -6.18 37.19 -2.91
N THR A 216 -6.92 37.39 -3.98
CA THR A 216 -6.36 37.84 -5.27
C THR A 216 -6.53 39.34 -5.42
N GLU A 217 -5.44 40.06 -5.75
CA GLU A 217 -5.50 41.47 -6.06
C GLU A 217 -6.12 41.66 -7.45
N VAL A 218 -7.29 42.31 -7.50
CA VAL A 218 -7.95 42.62 -8.77
C VAL A 218 -7.32 43.87 -9.38
N LYS A 219 -6.68 43.74 -10.53
CA LYS A 219 -6.14 44.88 -11.27
C LYS A 219 -7.29 45.76 -11.75
N ASN A 220 -7.35 46.98 -11.26
CA ASN A 220 -8.35 47.97 -11.71
C ASN A 220 -8.00 48.38 -13.14
N PRO A 221 -8.92 48.28 -14.12
CA PRO A 221 -8.65 48.67 -15.50
C PRO A 221 -8.42 50.20 -15.67
N ASP A 222 -8.86 51.02 -14.70
CA ASP A 222 -8.69 52.46 -14.74
C ASP A 222 -7.38 52.91 -14.06
N LYS A 223 -6.37 53.17 -14.88
CA LYS A 223 -5.01 53.59 -14.46
C LYS A 223 -4.93 54.96 -13.77
N LYS A 224 -6.03 55.64 -13.49
CA LYS A 224 -6.01 57.06 -12.98
C LYS A 224 -6.43 57.26 -11.53
N SER A 225 -6.86 56.26 -10.81
CA SER A 225 -7.25 56.42 -9.43
C SER A 225 -6.19 55.84 -8.49
N LYS A 226 -5.68 56.66 -7.55
CA LYS A 226 -4.85 56.25 -6.45
C LYS A 226 -5.68 55.49 -5.39
N GLU A 227 -6.74 54.83 -5.76
CA GLU A 227 -7.67 54.16 -4.86
C GLU A 227 -7.19 52.79 -4.42
N LYS A 228 -7.62 52.44 -3.23
CA LYS A 228 -7.28 51.25 -2.47
C LYS A 228 -7.29 49.97 -3.32
N LYS A 229 -6.24 49.21 -3.23
CA LYS A 229 -6.14 47.85 -3.80
C LYS A 229 -7.42 47.07 -3.49
N ARG A 230 -8.13 46.64 -4.52
CA ARG A 230 -9.32 45.82 -4.37
C ARG A 230 -8.88 44.37 -4.33
N TYR A 231 -9.36 43.64 -3.36
CA TYR A 231 -9.08 42.22 -3.22
C TYR A 231 -10.36 41.42 -3.38
N GLU A 232 -10.27 40.33 -4.13
CA GLU A 232 -11.33 39.35 -4.27
C GLU A 232 -10.90 38.09 -3.52
N PHE A 233 -11.83 37.52 -2.74
CA PHE A 233 -11.59 36.25 -2.07
C PHE A 233 -12.20 35.16 -2.94
N ARG A 234 -11.40 34.16 -3.29
CA ARG A 234 -11.86 33.00 -4.02
C ARG A 234 -11.73 31.78 -3.13
N ASP A 235 -12.80 31.00 -3.06
CA ASP A 235 -12.78 29.70 -2.43
C ASP A 235 -11.99 28.75 -3.32
N LYS A 236 -10.94 28.18 -2.76
CA LYS A 236 -10.10 27.20 -3.43
C LYS A 236 -10.22 25.88 -2.68
N GLN A 237 -10.70 24.86 -3.37
CA GLN A 237 -10.79 23.52 -2.81
C GLN A 237 -9.42 22.88 -2.80
N ARG A 238 -9.11 22.16 -1.74
CA ARG A 238 -7.96 21.29 -1.60
C ARG A 238 -8.45 19.85 -1.66
N ARG A 239 -7.86 19.04 -2.51
CA ARG A 239 -8.27 17.65 -2.72
C ARG A 239 -7.11 16.71 -2.56
N PHE A 240 -7.41 15.51 -2.05
CA PHE A 240 -6.52 14.36 -2.04
C PHE A 240 -7.06 13.34 -3.04
N LEU A 241 -6.43 13.26 -4.19
CA LEU A 241 -6.88 12.47 -5.34
C LEU A 241 -6.12 11.14 -5.37
N ILE A 242 -6.83 10.04 -5.24
CA ILE A 242 -6.28 8.70 -5.35
C ILE A 242 -6.49 8.21 -6.78
N LEU A 243 -5.39 8.03 -7.51
CA LEU A 243 -5.37 7.57 -8.88
C LEU A 243 -4.81 6.15 -8.93
N PRO A 244 -5.64 5.13 -9.14
CA PRO A 244 -5.13 3.81 -9.47
C PRO A 244 -4.25 3.87 -10.71
N ASP A 245 -3.14 3.10 -10.74
CA ASP A 245 -2.33 2.91 -11.93
C ASP A 245 -2.00 1.42 -12.11
N LEU A 246 -2.67 0.78 -13.06
CA LEU A 246 -2.52 -0.65 -13.38
C LEU A 246 -1.20 -0.95 -14.12
N MET A 247 -0.46 0.10 -14.49
CA MET A 247 0.85 0.01 -15.16
C MET A 247 2.00 0.48 -14.27
N ALA A 248 1.74 0.96 -13.06
CA ALA A 248 2.78 1.35 -12.13
C ALA A 248 3.64 0.16 -11.67
N PRO A 249 4.89 0.40 -11.29
CA PRO A 249 5.70 -0.57 -10.55
C PRO A 249 5.02 -0.96 -9.24
N ARG A 250 4.93 -2.25 -8.94
CA ARG A 250 4.31 -2.72 -7.71
C ARG A 250 5.07 -2.25 -6.46
N GLY A 251 4.33 -1.91 -5.42
CA GLY A 251 4.87 -1.61 -4.09
C GLY A 251 5.37 -0.18 -3.88
N ALA A 252 5.31 0.69 -4.89
CA ALA A 252 5.72 2.08 -4.77
C ALA A 252 4.57 3.03 -5.12
N ILE A 253 4.04 3.74 -4.12
CA ILE A 253 3.08 4.83 -4.34
C ILE A 253 3.83 6.06 -4.82
N ASN A 254 3.37 6.65 -5.91
CA ASN A 254 3.88 7.92 -6.40
C ASN A 254 3.05 9.06 -5.81
N PHE A 255 3.70 10.01 -5.16
CA PHE A 255 3.01 11.13 -4.54
C PHE A 255 3.40 12.44 -5.22
N ARG A 256 2.41 13.27 -5.59
CA ARG A 256 2.60 14.57 -6.25
C ARG A 256 1.68 15.62 -5.67
N ILE A 257 2.21 16.83 -5.57
CA ILE A 257 1.45 18.03 -5.19
C ILE A 257 1.50 18.98 -6.39
N ILE A 258 0.34 19.34 -6.92
CA ILE A 258 0.20 20.27 -8.04
C ILE A 258 -0.83 21.31 -7.64
N GLY A 259 -0.38 22.54 -7.39
CA GLY A 259 -1.24 23.56 -6.78
C GLY A 259 -1.68 23.15 -5.37
N ASP A 260 -2.99 23.07 -5.14
CA ASP A 260 -3.57 22.63 -3.86
C ASP A 260 -4.06 21.19 -3.89
N ASP A 261 -3.92 20.50 -5.02
CA ASP A 261 -4.31 19.12 -5.19
C ASP A 261 -3.14 18.18 -4.90
N TYR A 262 -3.41 17.16 -4.11
CA TYR A 262 -2.50 16.10 -3.70
C TYR A 262 -2.87 14.82 -4.43
N TYR A 263 -1.94 14.27 -5.17
CA TYR A 263 -2.16 13.07 -6.00
C TYR A 263 -1.39 11.90 -5.42
N ALA A 264 -2.10 10.84 -5.08
CA ALA A 264 -1.52 9.55 -4.72
C ALA A 264 -1.77 8.56 -5.86
N ILE A 265 -0.73 8.22 -6.60
CA ILE A 265 -0.79 7.24 -7.70
C ILE A 265 -0.51 5.86 -7.11
N VAL A 266 -1.53 5.01 -7.11
CA VAL A 266 -1.55 3.75 -6.36
C VAL A 266 -1.45 2.56 -7.32
N PRO A 267 -0.39 1.74 -7.24
CA PRO A 267 -0.25 0.55 -8.08
C PRO A 267 -1.34 -0.49 -7.86
N GLU A 268 -1.61 -1.29 -8.91
CA GLU A 268 -2.54 -2.42 -8.86
C GLU A 268 -2.23 -3.36 -7.68
N GLY A 269 -3.28 -3.76 -6.96
CA GLY A 269 -3.18 -4.73 -5.86
C GLY A 269 -2.58 -4.16 -4.57
N THR A 270 -2.37 -2.84 -4.46
CA THR A 270 -1.88 -2.21 -3.22
C THR A 270 -2.89 -2.41 -2.08
N ASP A 271 -2.36 -2.76 -0.90
CA ASP A 271 -3.10 -2.68 0.35
C ASP A 271 -2.91 -1.28 0.97
N PRO A 272 -3.97 -0.45 1.05
CA PRO A 272 -3.86 0.90 1.57
C PRO A 272 -3.29 0.98 2.99
N VAL A 273 -3.64 0.02 3.85
CA VAL A 273 -3.24 0.02 5.27
C VAL A 273 -1.73 -0.26 5.43
N ASN A 274 -1.18 -1.12 4.58
CA ASN A 274 0.23 -1.52 4.61
C ASN A 274 1.07 -0.80 3.53
N SER A 275 0.70 0.42 3.20
CA SER A 275 1.35 1.23 2.17
C SER A 275 1.63 2.65 2.65
N GLU A 276 2.35 3.43 1.84
CA GLU A 276 2.63 4.85 2.13
C GLU A 276 1.41 5.79 1.94
N LEU A 277 0.22 5.24 1.62
CA LEU A 277 -0.99 6.05 1.40
C LEU A 277 -1.40 6.83 2.64
N GLY A 278 -1.28 6.21 3.82
CA GLY A 278 -1.54 6.87 5.10
C GLY A 278 -0.63 8.08 5.32
N ARG A 279 0.67 7.92 5.09
CA ARG A 279 1.67 8.99 5.18
C ARG A 279 1.38 10.12 4.18
N ALA A 280 1.00 9.78 2.94
CA ALA A 280 0.62 10.77 1.94
C ALA A 280 -0.61 11.59 2.37
N TYR A 281 -1.60 10.93 2.97
CA TYR A 281 -2.78 11.63 3.50
C TYR A 281 -2.46 12.48 4.74
N LEU A 282 -1.58 12.01 5.62
CA LEU A 282 -1.05 12.82 6.72
C LEU A 282 -0.39 14.11 6.21
N GLN A 283 0.39 14.04 5.13
CA GLN A 283 0.99 15.21 4.49
C GLN A 283 -0.09 16.22 4.05
N TYR A 284 -1.16 15.75 3.40
CA TYR A 284 -2.30 16.58 2.98
C TYR A 284 -2.96 17.30 4.17
N VAL A 285 -3.15 16.61 5.29
CA VAL A 285 -3.78 17.19 6.50
C VAL A 285 -2.84 18.20 7.16
N ILE A 286 -1.57 17.83 7.33
CA ILE A 286 -0.59 18.58 8.13
C ILE A 286 -0.10 19.84 7.40
N ASP A 287 0.09 19.80 6.09
CA ASP A 287 0.53 20.98 5.32
C ASP A 287 -0.43 22.16 5.50
N ALA A 288 -1.73 21.90 5.57
CA ALA A 288 -2.71 22.95 5.82
C ALA A 288 -2.60 23.54 7.22
N LEU A 289 -2.23 22.76 8.23
CA LEU A 289 -1.98 23.25 9.60
C LEU A 289 -0.72 24.10 9.64
N VAL A 290 0.35 23.66 9.01
CA VAL A 290 1.61 24.42 8.92
C VAL A 290 1.38 25.78 8.25
N LEU A 291 0.61 25.84 7.18
CA LEU A 291 0.23 27.08 6.52
C LEU A 291 -0.64 27.98 7.41
N ARG A 292 -1.60 27.40 8.12
CA ARG A 292 -2.49 28.14 9.03
C ARG A 292 -1.72 28.79 10.18
N PHE A 293 -0.74 28.11 10.74
CA PHE A 293 0.05 28.54 11.91
C PHE A 293 1.46 29.03 11.54
N ASN A 294 1.63 29.55 10.33
CA ASN A 294 2.91 30.03 9.82
C ASN A 294 3.54 31.13 10.69
N LYS A 295 2.73 31.95 11.35
CA LYS A 295 3.23 33.04 12.25
C LYS A 295 3.89 32.47 13.52
N ASP A 296 3.30 31.42 14.08
CA ASP A 296 3.82 30.76 15.29
C ASP A 296 5.14 30.05 14.97
N ILE A 297 5.21 29.37 13.83
CA ILE A 297 6.43 28.73 13.32
C ILE A 297 7.51 29.80 13.05
N ALA A 298 7.14 30.93 12.45
CA ALA A 298 8.08 31.99 12.15
C ALA A 298 8.78 32.55 13.40
N GLN A 299 8.14 32.56 14.58
CA GLN A 299 8.74 32.94 15.85
C GLN A 299 9.88 32.00 16.27
N ARG A 300 9.87 30.77 15.84
CA ARG A 300 10.87 29.72 16.13
C ARG A 300 11.86 29.48 14.98
N ARG A 301 11.77 30.30 13.93
CA ARG A 301 12.51 30.11 12.69
C ARG A 301 14.01 29.94 12.86
N GLU A 302 14.63 30.84 13.63
CA GLU A 302 16.09 30.84 13.80
C GLU A 302 16.58 29.62 14.61
N GLN A 303 15.78 29.19 15.58
CA GLN A 303 16.06 27.99 16.38
C GLN A 303 15.98 26.72 15.54
N ILE A 304 14.98 26.62 14.67
CA ILE A 304 14.83 25.45 13.76
C ILE A 304 15.93 25.45 12.70
N LYS A 305 16.28 26.62 12.16
CA LYS A 305 17.42 26.76 11.23
C LYS A 305 18.73 26.31 11.84
N GLN A 306 18.96 26.58 13.11
CA GLN A 306 20.15 26.14 13.82
C GLN A 306 20.24 24.60 13.77
N LEU A 307 19.16 23.87 14.10
CA LEU A 307 19.14 22.41 14.03
C LEU A 307 19.37 21.87 12.59
N LEU A 308 18.77 22.53 11.60
CA LEU A 308 19.01 22.17 10.19
C LEU A 308 20.49 22.35 9.81
N SER A 309 21.12 23.47 10.24
CA SER A 309 22.55 23.70 9.99
C SER A 309 23.44 22.71 10.72
N GLU A 310 23.09 22.31 11.94
CA GLU A 310 23.80 21.26 12.69
C GLU A 310 23.72 19.92 11.94
N ARG A 311 22.55 19.60 11.38
CA ARG A 311 22.36 18.38 10.60
C ARG A 311 23.13 18.42 9.27
N GLU A 312 23.15 19.56 8.58
CA GLU A 312 23.93 19.75 7.35
C GLU A 312 25.43 19.58 7.61
N LYS A 313 25.95 20.17 8.71
CA LYS A 313 27.35 19.99 9.12
C LYS A 313 27.70 18.55 9.47
N ALA A 314 26.75 17.76 9.92
CA ALA A 314 26.90 16.33 10.16
C ALA A 314 26.79 15.47 8.88
N GLY A 315 26.74 16.08 7.69
CA GLY A 315 26.72 15.41 6.40
C GLY A 315 25.31 15.08 5.85
N GLY A 316 24.26 15.60 6.49
CA GLY A 316 22.88 15.45 5.99
C GLY A 316 22.59 16.37 4.81
N GLN A 317 21.94 15.86 3.77
CA GLN A 317 21.38 16.71 2.71
C GLN A 317 19.99 17.19 3.14
N VAL A 318 19.90 18.39 3.69
CA VAL A 318 18.66 18.94 4.24
C VAL A 318 18.26 20.22 3.53
N SER A 319 16.95 20.44 3.36
CA SER A 319 16.44 21.70 2.86
C SER A 319 16.52 22.76 3.96
N PRO A 320 16.96 23.98 3.67
CA PRO A 320 16.96 25.08 4.62
C PRO A 320 15.54 25.64 4.92
N ASP A 321 14.50 25.11 4.27
CA ASP A 321 13.12 25.54 4.44
C ASP A 321 12.55 25.04 5.78
N VAL A 322 12.34 25.98 6.70
CA VAL A 322 11.82 25.71 8.03
C VAL A 322 10.40 25.17 8.01
N PHE A 323 9.53 25.70 7.16
CA PHE A 323 8.13 25.26 7.08
C PHE A 323 8.04 23.82 6.54
N LEU A 324 8.83 23.52 5.53
CA LEU A 324 8.97 22.17 5.00
C LEU A 324 9.51 21.20 6.07
N SER A 325 10.52 21.63 6.86
CA SER A 325 11.06 20.81 7.95
C SER A 325 10.02 20.55 9.04
N VAL A 326 9.22 21.54 9.42
CA VAL A 326 8.13 21.39 10.40
C VAL A 326 7.08 20.43 9.88
N SER A 327 6.61 20.59 8.63
CA SER A 327 5.63 19.69 8.02
C SER A 327 6.15 18.25 7.97
N ARG A 328 7.34 18.03 7.42
CA ARG A 328 7.96 16.71 7.34
C ARG A 328 8.14 16.07 8.71
N SER A 329 8.53 16.84 9.71
CA SER A 329 8.75 16.35 11.07
C SER A 329 7.45 15.91 11.74
N LEU A 330 6.37 16.68 11.59
CA LEU A 330 5.07 16.31 12.15
C LEU A 330 4.44 15.12 11.42
N VAL A 331 4.58 15.06 10.09
CA VAL A 331 4.15 13.89 9.29
C VAL A 331 4.91 12.65 9.73
N ALA A 332 6.24 12.71 9.84
CA ALA A 332 7.06 11.59 10.27
C ALA A 332 6.70 11.12 11.68
N ALA A 333 6.46 12.05 12.59
CA ALA A 333 6.06 11.74 13.96
C ALA A 333 4.66 11.10 14.02
N ALA A 334 3.69 11.64 13.30
CA ALA A 334 2.33 11.13 13.27
C ALA A 334 2.27 9.73 12.63
N ASP A 335 2.99 9.52 11.52
CA ASP A 335 3.10 8.24 10.82
C ASP A 335 3.72 7.16 11.73
N ALA A 336 4.90 7.45 12.31
CA ALA A 336 5.60 6.52 13.19
C ALA A 336 4.80 6.16 14.45
N ARG A 337 4.13 7.15 15.06
CA ARG A 337 3.31 6.94 16.25
C ARG A 337 2.02 6.17 15.95
N PHE A 338 1.38 6.48 14.82
CA PHE A 338 0.20 5.75 14.39
C PHE A 338 0.52 4.28 14.10
N ASP A 339 1.62 4.01 13.41
CA ASP A 339 2.10 2.65 13.15
C ASP A 339 2.47 1.91 14.46
N GLU A 340 3.13 2.59 15.40
CA GLU A 340 3.39 2.06 16.74
C GLU A 340 2.09 1.65 17.45
N MET A 341 1.07 2.51 17.42
CA MET A 341 -0.23 2.23 18.02
C MET A 341 -0.89 1.00 17.37
N LEU A 342 -0.89 0.90 16.05
CA LEU A 342 -1.47 -0.24 15.33
C LEU A 342 -0.74 -1.55 15.69
N ARG A 343 0.59 -1.54 15.70
CA ARG A 343 1.41 -2.72 16.05
C ARG A 343 1.23 -3.13 17.51
N ARG A 344 1.14 -2.19 18.44
CA ARG A 344 0.86 -2.48 19.86
C ARG A 344 -0.50 -3.11 20.04
N ASN A 345 -1.54 -2.58 19.35
CA ASN A 345 -2.89 -3.14 19.39
C ASN A 345 -2.93 -4.56 18.81
N ALA A 346 -2.28 -4.79 17.68
CA ALA A 346 -2.21 -6.12 17.08
C ALA A 346 -1.50 -7.14 18.00
N LEU A 347 -0.35 -6.75 18.57
CA LEU A 347 0.38 -7.59 19.55
C LEU A 347 -0.45 -7.85 20.79
N GLY A 348 -1.11 -6.84 21.34
CA GLY A 348 -1.98 -6.97 22.51
C GLY A 348 -3.14 -7.93 22.27
N ASN A 349 -3.83 -7.82 21.13
CA ASN A 349 -4.95 -8.69 20.76
C ASN A 349 -4.51 -10.16 20.59
N ASP A 350 -3.39 -10.42 19.89
CA ASP A 350 -2.85 -11.76 19.71
C ASP A 350 -2.49 -12.40 21.05
N LEU A 351 -1.72 -11.68 21.88
CA LEU A 351 -1.26 -12.23 23.16
C LEU A 351 -2.40 -12.33 24.20
N HIS A 352 -3.41 -11.48 24.12
CA HIS A 352 -4.62 -11.60 24.95
C HIS A 352 -5.38 -12.90 24.63
N ALA A 353 -5.59 -13.21 23.36
CA ALA A 353 -6.22 -14.45 22.94
C ALA A 353 -5.42 -15.68 23.43
N ARG A 354 -4.07 -15.65 23.32
CA ARG A 354 -3.20 -16.71 23.85
C ARG A 354 -3.26 -16.82 25.37
N ALA A 355 -3.33 -15.70 26.08
CA ALA A 355 -3.43 -15.69 27.55
C ALA A 355 -4.75 -16.27 28.05
N GLN A 356 -5.84 -16.05 27.31
CA GLN A 356 -7.14 -16.70 27.62
C GLN A 356 -7.09 -18.22 27.41
N ALA A 357 -6.34 -18.70 26.43
CA ALA A 357 -6.16 -20.12 26.16
C ALA A 357 -5.16 -20.82 27.10
N ALA A 358 -4.31 -20.06 27.80
CA ALA A 358 -3.25 -20.58 28.67
C ALA A 358 -3.85 -21.26 29.92
N LYS A 359 -3.42 -22.51 30.15
CA LYS A 359 -3.91 -23.36 31.25
C LYS A 359 -3.08 -23.19 32.50
N THR A 360 -1.80 -22.83 32.39
CA THR A 360 -0.84 -22.78 33.53
C THR A 360 -0.39 -21.34 33.80
N GLU A 361 0.03 -21.07 35.06
CA GLU A 361 0.61 -19.79 35.45
C GLU A 361 1.96 -19.54 34.73
N ALA A 362 2.72 -20.59 34.46
CA ALA A 362 3.99 -20.53 33.73
C ALA A 362 3.78 -20.05 32.27
N GLU A 363 2.75 -20.57 31.60
CA GLU A 363 2.37 -20.10 30.23
C GLU A 363 1.99 -18.63 30.23
N ARG A 364 1.18 -18.18 31.20
CA ARG A 364 0.80 -16.77 31.34
C ARG A 364 2.00 -15.87 31.60
N ALA A 365 2.93 -16.29 32.43
CA ALA A 365 4.18 -15.56 32.71
C ALA A 365 5.05 -15.45 31.44
N ALA A 366 5.15 -16.52 30.65
CA ALA A 366 5.86 -16.49 29.35
C ALA A 366 5.22 -15.53 28.34
N ILE A 367 3.88 -15.51 28.27
CA ILE A 367 3.13 -14.56 27.42
C ILE A 367 3.38 -13.12 27.86
N ALA A 368 3.34 -12.83 29.17
CA ALA A 368 3.62 -11.49 29.69
C ALA A 368 5.05 -11.02 29.34
N LYS A 369 6.05 -11.91 29.43
CA LYS A 369 7.43 -11.63 29.01
C LYS A 369 7.52 -11.35 27.52
N THR A 370 6.78 -12.11 26.71
CA THR A 370 6.70 -11.91 25.24
C THR A 370 6.08 -10.56 24.92
N LEU A 371 5.00 -10.15 25.61
CA LEU A 371 4.38 -8.84 25.45
C LEU A 371 5.37 -7.70 25.75
N GLN A 372 6.08 -7.79 26.88
CA GLN A 372 7.06 -6.77 27.28
C GLN A 372 8.19 -6.64 26.25
N ALA A 373 8.74 -7.77 25.79
CA ALA A 373 9.78 -7.78 24.77
C ALA A 373 9.27 -7.25 23.43
N GLY A 374 8.06 -7.62 23.03
CA GLY A 374 7.43 -7.16 21.80
C GLY A 374 7.13 -5.65 21.80
N VAL A 375 6.61 -5.11 22.90
CA VAL A 375 6.39 -3.67 23.08
C VAL A 375 7.70 -2.90 22.95
N LYS A 376 8.77 -3.36 23.62
CA LYS A 376 10.09 -2.73 23.53
C LYS A 376 10.64 -2.76 22.09
N ALA A 377 10.48 -3.87 21.38
CA ALA A 377 10.92 -3.98 19.98
C ALA A 377 10.15 -3.02 19.06
N ILE A 378 8.85 -2.81 19.30
CA ILE A 378 8.03 -1.84 18.56
C ILE A 378 8.51 -0.41 18.87
N GLU A 379 8.80 -0.09 20.13
CA GLU A 379 9.35 1.23 20.53
C GLU A 379 10.70 1.51 19.86
N ASP A 380 11.63 0.54 19.91
CA ASP A 380 12.94 0.67 19.27
C ASP A 380 12.80 0.89 17.75
N GLU A 381 11.85 0.21 17.10
CA GLU A 381 11.56 0.39 15.67
C GLU A 381 11.00 1.79 15.36
N THR A 382 10.07 2.29 16.18
CA THR A 382 9.53 3.67 16.06
C THR A 382 10.64 4.70 16.21
N ILE A 383 11.52 4.53 17.20
CA ILE A 383 12.69 5.40 17.41
C ILE A 383 13.62 5.37 16.20
N ALA A 384 13.88 4.20 15.62
CA ALA A 384 14.72 4.07 14.44
C ALA A 384 14.10 4.78 13.22
N GLN A 385 12.78 4.66 13.03
CA GLN A 385 12.05 5.36 11.97
C GLN A 385 12.15 6.88 12.14
N LEU A 386 11.92 7.40 13.35
CA LEU A 386 12.06 8.83 13.66
C LEU A 386 13.49 9.34 13.44
N ALA A 387 14.50 8.53 13.79
CA ALA A 387 15.90 8.87 13.58
C ALA A 387 16.27 8.90 12.08
N ASP A 388 15.77 7.95 11.29
CA ASP A 388 15.98 7.92 9.85
C ASP A 388 15.36 9.17 9.17
N GLU A 389 14.19 9.61 9.64
CA GLU A 389 13.55 10.84 9.15
C GLU A 389 14.26 12.12 9.64
N TYR A 390 14.77 12.12 10.88
CA TYR A 390 15.60 13.21 11.41
C TYR A 390 16.85 13.42 10.54
N GLU A 391 17.51 12.35 10.13
CA GLU A 391 18.69 12.38 9.25
C GLU A 391 18.38 12.97 7.87
N LYS A 392 17.16 12.84 7.39
CA LYS A 392 16.65 13.42 6.13
C LYS A 392 16.13 14.86 6.27
N GLY A 393 16.28 15.49 7.45
CA GLY A 393 15.92 16.87 7.70
C GLY A 393 14.59 17.10 8.45
N ALA A 394 13.92 16.03 8.90
CA ALA A 394 12.78 16.14 9.81
C ALA A 394 13.27 16.33 11.26
N VAL A 395 13.97 17.44 11.51
CA VAL A 395 14.74 17.70 12.76
C VAL A 395 13.87 17.87 14.00
N LEU A 396 12.55 17.94 13.87
CA LEU A 396 11.59 18.00 14.97
C LEU A 396 10.81 16.68 15.13
N SER A 397 11.20 15.58 14.45
CA SER A 397 10.47 14.32 14.47
C SER A 397 10.31 13.74 15.88
N PHE A 398 11.35 13.76 16.71
CA PHE A 398 11.29 13.32 18.09
C PHE A 398 10.45 14.25 18.97
N PHE A 399 10.60 15.55 18.79
CA PHE A 399 9.80 16.54 19.50
C PHE A 399 8.31 16.30 19.28
N PHE A 400 7.88 16.24 18.03
CA PHE A 400 6.47 16.01 17.72
C PHE A 400 5.98 14.64 18.17
N ALA A 401 6.81 13.60 18.09
CA ALA A 401 6.43 12.27 18.58
C ALA A 401 6.16 12.28 20.09
N ASP A 402 6.94 13.02 20.89
CA ASP A 402 6.68 13.19 22.33
C ASP A 402 5.40 13.99 22.59
N GLN A 403 5.16 15.06 21.82
CA GLN A 403 3.95 15.87 21.95
C GLN A 403 2.69 15.06 21.61
N LEU A 404 2.74 14.24 20.54
CA LEU A 404 1.63 13.37 20.13
C LEU A 404 1.26 12.35 21.19
N LYS A 405 2.21 11.82 21.99
CA LYS A 405 1.91 10.97 23.17
C LYS A 405 0.96 11.65 24.15
N GLY A 406 1.14 12.95 24.37
CA GLY A 406 0.24 13.74 25.21
C GLY A 406 -1.16 13.86 24.63
N ILE A 407 -1.28 14.06 23.31
CA ILE A 407 -2.55 14.12 22.59
C ILE A 407 -3.28 12.77 22.63
N GLU A 408 -2.57 11.66 22.37
CA GLU A 408 -3.11 10.30 22.43
C GLU A 408 -3.81 9.99 23.76
N SER A 409 -3.25 10.50 24.88
CA SER A 409 -3.81 10.26 26.20
C SER A 409 -4.95 11.23 26.57
N ALA A 410 -4.95 12.44 26.03
CA ALA A 410 -5.87 13.50 26.38
C ALA A 410 -7.05 13.68 25.41
N GLY A 411 -6.92 13.15 24.17
CA GLY A 411 -7.98 13.27 23.14
C GLY A 411 -8.15 14.68 22.59
N PHE A 412 -7.12 15.53 22.68
CA PHE A 412 -7.17 16.90 22.13
C PHE A 412 -7.03 16.89 20.61
N ASP A 413 -7.74 17.83 19.96
CA ASP A 413 -7.60 18.10 18.53
C ASP A 413 -6.19 18.65 18.23
N LEU A 414 -5.47 17.99 17.31
CA LEU A 414 -4.13 18.39 16.89
C LEU A 414 -4.08 19.86 16.44
N ALA A 415 -5.09 20.32 15.66
CA ALA A 415 -5.10 21.66 15.12
C ALA A 415 -5.20 22.73 16.21
N ASN A 416 -5.92 22.45 17.31
CA ASN A 416 -6.04 23.36 18.43
C ASN A 416 -4.79 23.38 19.32
N PHE A 417 -4.09 22.25 19.41
CA PHE A 417 -2.91 22.13 20.27
C PHE A 417 -1.60 22.51 19.57
N PHE A 418 -1.58 22.58 18.24
CA PHE A 418 -0.36 22.84 17.45
C PHE A 418 0.39 24.13 17.82
N PRO A 419 -0.26 25.29 18.08
CA PRO A 419 0.44 26.51 18.52
C PRO A 419 1.21 26.31 19.83
N ASP A 420 0.60 25.61 20.80
CA ASP A 420 1.23 25.35 22.10
C ASP A 420 2.41 24.37 21.95
N MET A 421 2.30 23.39 21.06
CA MET A 421 3.43 22.53 20.71
C MET A 421 4.61 23.39 20.21
N ILE A 422 4.40 24.24 19.21
CA ILE A 422 5.46 25.10 18.65
C ILE A 422 6.02 26.06 19.71
N ALA A 423 5.18 26.59 20.61
CA ALA A 423 5.63 27.47 21.69
C ALA A 423 6.53 26.75 22.72
N SER A 424 6.31 25.46 22.97
CA SER A 424 7.07 24.67 23.93
C SER A 424 8.40 24.10 23.41
N PHE A 425 8.74 24.36 22.14
CA PHE A 425 9.94 23.84 21.48
C PHE A 425 11.23 24.34 22.13
N ASP A 426 12.13 23.42 22.52
CA ASP A 426 13.46 23.67 23.07
C ASP A 426 14.55 23.10 22.15
N PRO A 427 15.28 23.96 21.42
CA PRO A 427 16.32 23.51 20.48
C PRO A 427 17.49 22.81 21.17
N ALA A 428 17.83 23.16 22.41
CA ALA A 428 18.94 22.57 23.15
C ALA A 428 18.64 21.12 23.57
N ARG A 429 17.38 20.82 23.81
CA ARG A 429 16.92 19.44 24.04
C ARG A 429 16.95 18.63 22.75
N GLU A 430 16.42 19.20 21.66
CA GLU A 430 16.26 18.48 20.40
C GLU A 430 17.60 18.18 19.69
N SER A 431 18.63 19.03 19.86
CA SER A 431 19.97 18.74 19.32
C SER A 431 20.63 17.51 19.97
N ARG A 432 20.24 17.13 21.19
CA ARG A 432 20.75 15.95 21.90
C ARG A 432 19.98 14.67 21.64
N ARG A 433 18.78 14.76 21.11
CA ARG A 433 17.90 13.61 20.86
C ARG A 433 18.53 12.44 20.08
N PRO A 434 19.28 12.68 18.99
CA PRO A 434 19.91 11.58 18.24
C PRO A 434 20.88 10.76 19.10
N ALA A 435 21.63 11.39 20.02
CA ALA A 435 22.53 10.70 20.91
C ALA A 435 21.77 9.89 21.99
N GLU A 436 20.66 10.40 22.51
CA GLU A 436 19.81 9.73 23.50
C GLU A 436 19.20 8.44 22.93
N TYR A 437 18.87 8.41 21.64
CA TYR A 437 18.20 7.29 20.98
C TYR A 437 19.14 6.36 20.18
N ALA A 438 20.46 6.63 20.20
CA ALA A 438 21.43 5.87 19.39
C ALA A 438 21.39 4.36 19.67
N GLU A 439 21.31 3.95 20.94
CA GLU A 439 21.23 2.53 21.30
C GLU A 439 19.93 1.85 20.82
N ALA A 440 18.79 2.53 20.92
CA ALA A 440 17.51 2.00 20.45
C ALA A 440 17.53 1.84 18.92
N LYS A 441 18.05 2.82 18.20
CA LYS A 441 18.27 2.76 16.74
C LYS A 441 19.16 1.58 16.38
N GLN A 442 20.27 1.37 17.11
CA GLN A 442 21.18 0.25 16.85
C GLN A 442 20.48 -1.10 17.04
N ARG A 443 19.69 -1.26 18.13
CA ARG A 443 18.93 -2.51 18.38
C ARG A 443 17.92 -2.77 17.27
N ALA A 444 17.17 -1.76 16.84
CA ALA A 444 16.19 -1.89 15.77
C ALA A 444 16.87 -2.23 14.42
N THR A 445 17.99 -1.58 14.10
CA THR A 445 18.75 -1.85 12.88
C THR A 445 19.24 -3.30 12.87
N ALA A 446 19.85 -3.76 13.97
CA ALA A 446 20.27 -5.16 14.10
C ALA A 446 19.09 -6.15 13.98
N ALA A 447 17.92 -5.81 14.55
CA ALA A 447 16.72 -6.63 14.42
C ALA A 447 16.18 -6.66 12.98
N ARG A 448 16.22 -5.53 12.23
CA ARG A 448 15.88 -5.46 10.80
C ARG A 448 16.82 -6.33 9.96
N GLU A 449 18.13 -6.24 10.20
CA GLU A 449 19.14 -7.05 9.53
C GLU A 449 18.96 -8.54 9.81
N ALA A 450 18.73 -8.91 11.07
CA ALA A 450 18.46 -10.29 11.45
C ALA A 450 17.20 -10.85 10.78
N ARG A 451 16.11 -10.08 10.72
CA ARG A 451 14.89 -10.47 10.01
C ARG A 451 15.13 -10.64 8.51
N LEU A 452 15.89 -9.73 7.90
CA LEU A 452 16.25 -9.82 6.48
C LEU A 452 17.14 -11.03 6.19
N ALA A 453 18.12 -11.31 7.06
CA ALA A 453 18.98 -12.49 6.97
C ALA A 453 18.18 -13.79 7.14
N ALA A 454 17.27 -13.83 8.12
CA ALA A 454 16.38 -14.97 8.34
C ALA A 454 15.46 -15.21 7.14
N ARG A 455 14.90 -14.14 6.55
CA ARG A 455 14.09 -14.22 5.33
C ARG A 455 14.91 -14.73 4.15
N LYS A 456 16.12 -14.20 3.93
CA LYS A 456 17.03 -14.67 2.87
C LYS A 456 17.43 -16.13 3.09
N ALA A 457 17.68 -16.54 4.33
CA ALA A 457 17.99 -17.92 4.66
C ALA A 457 16.78 -18.85 4.43
N ALA A 458 15.56 -18.41 4.80
CA ALA A 458 14.33 -19.13 4.49
C ALA A 458 14.10 -19.23 2.98
N ASP A 459 14.26 -18.13 2.23
CA ASP A 459 14.17 -18.10 0.77
C ASP A 459 15.26 -19.00 0.14
N ALA A 460 16.47 -19.01 0.67
CA ALA A 460 17.56 -19.89 0.22
C ALA A 460 17.29 -21.36 0.56
N THR A 461 16.70 -21.64 1.73
CA THR A 461 16.34 -23.01 2.15
C THR A 461 15.21 -23.58 1.29
N GLU A 462 14.29 -22.71 0.83
CA GLU A 462 13.23 -23.09 -0.10
C GLU A 462 13.74 -23.27 -1.55
N LEU A 463 14.84 -22.58 -1.91
CA LEU A 463 15.48 -22.65 -3.23
C LEU A 463 16.66 -23.61 -3.30
N THR A 464 17.25 -24.01 -2.16
CA THR A 464 18.32 -25.03 -2.14
C THR A 464 17.71 -26.43 -2.10
N PRO A 465 17.72 -27.13 -3.23
CA PRO A 465 17.56 -28.57 -3.17
C PRO A 465 18.75 -29.10 -2.33
N SER A 466 18.49 -29.94 -1.40
CA SER A 466 19.48 -30.54 -0.51
C SER A 466 20.56 -31.38 -1.23
N SER A 467 20.57 -31.36 -2.56
CA SER A 467 21.56 -32.03 -3.41
C SER A 467 21.68 -31.33 -4.78
N PRO A 468 22.84 -31.44 -5.49
CA PRO A 468 23.00 -31.00 -6.88
C PRO A 468 21.93 -31.55 -7.82
N ARG A 469 21.40 -32.76 -7.53
CA ARG A 469 20.36 -33.45 -8.27
C ARG A 469 18.99 -32.76 -8.10
N GLY A 470 18.68 -32.27 -6.91
CA GLY A 470 17.47 -31.49 -6.66
C GLY A 470 17.51 -30.09 -7.33
N ALA A 471 18.71 -29.46 -7.45
CA ALA A 471 18.89 -28.21 -8.19
C ALA A 471 18.65 -28.38 -9.69
N ALA A 472 19.02 -29.51 -10.25
CA ALA A 472 18.73 -29.87 -11.63
C ALA A 472 17.22 -29.99 -11.84
N LEU A 473 16.54 -30.75 -10.98
CA LEU A 473 15.09 -30.92 -11.04
C LEU A 473 14.31 -29.59 -11.01
N VAL A 474 14.68 -28.68 -10.11
CA VAL A 474 14.02 -27.34 -10.01
C VAL A 474 14.19 -26.56 -11.30
N ARG A 475 15.37 -26.56 -11.91
CA ARG A 475 15.62 -25.90 -13.20
C ARG A 475 14.80 -26.53 -14.34
N ASP A 476 14.71 -27.83 -14.37
CA ASP A 476 13.98 -28.56 -15.40
C ASP A 476 12.47 -28.32 -15.27
N LEU A 477 11.93 -28.32 -14.04
CA LEU A 477 10.53 -27.97 -13.78
C LEU A 477 10.24 -26.51 -14.18
N ALA A 478 11.12 -25.56 -13.87
CA ALA A 478 10.97 -24.17 -14.30
C ALA A 478 10.97 -24.02 -15.84
N SER A 479 11.84 -24.76 -16.54
CA SER A 479 11.84 -24.79 -18.01
C SER A 479 10.55 -25.37 -18.60
N ILE A 480 9.93 -26.35 -17.91
CA ILE A 480 8.65 -26.93 -18.34
C ILE A 480 7.49 -25.96 -18.09
N GLU A 481 7.55 -25.14 -17.04
CA GLU A 481 6.58 -24.05 -16.84
C GLU A 481 6.56 -23.07 -18.03
N ASP A 482 7.70 -22.78 -18.63
CA ASP A 482 7.76 -21.94 -19.84
C ASP A 482 7.07 -22.62 -21.04
N THR A 483 7.22 -23.95 -21.17
CA THR A 483 6.50 -24.75 -22.19
C THR A 483 4.98 -24.72 -21.93
N LEU A 484 4.55 -24.79 -20.69
CA LEU A 484 3.13 -24.66 -20.32
C LEU A 484 2.56 -23.27 -20.65
N ARG A 485 3.35 -22.22 -20.48
CA ARG A 485 2.93 -20.85 -20.86
C ARG A 485 2.72 -20.70 -22.37
N SER A 486 3.49 -21.42 -23.18
CA SER A 486 3.28 -21.48 -24.64
C SER A 486 2.13 -22.40 -25.05
N LYS A 487 1.45 -23.03 -24.09
CA LYS A 487 0.33 -23.97 -24.30
C LYS A 487 0.69 -25.27 -25.04
N ASP A 488 1.97 -25.60 -25.06
CA ASP A 488 2.40 -26.89 -25.61
C ASP A 488 2.32 -27.97 -24.52
N TYR A 489 1.09 -28.41 -24.25
CA TYR A 489 0.79 -29.37 -23.18
C TYR A 489 1.36 -30.76 -23.46
N ASN A 490 1.47 -31.14 -24.74
CA ASN A 490 2.00 -32.44 -25.13
C ASN A 490 3.51 -32.53 -24.90
N GLU A 491 4.24 -31.49 -25.27
CA GLU A 491 5.67 -31.39 -25.01
C GLU A 491 5.96 -31.30 -23.49
N ALA A 492 5.20 -30.50 -22.75
CA ALA A 492 5.33 -30.41 -21.29
C ALA A 492 5.10 -31.78 -20.62
N GLU A 493 4.04 -32.49 -21.01
CA GLU A 493 3.75 -33.82 -20.48
C GLU A 493 4.84 -34.85 -20.82
N ALA A 494 5.36 -34.84 -22.05
CA ALA A 494 6.45 -35.70 -22.46
C ALA A 494 7.72 -35.46 -21.64
N ARG A 495 8.11 -34.22 -21.45
CA ARG A 495 9.28 -33.83 -20.63
C ARG A 495 9.10 -34.19 -19.15
N LEU A 496 7.92 -33.99 -18.58
CA LEU A 496 7.61 -34.41 -17.20
C LEU A 496 7.68 -35.93 -17.03
N ARG A 497 7.26 -36.71 -18.03
CA ARG A 497 7.39 -38.16 -17.98
C ARG A 497 8.84 -38.65 -18.07
N GLU A 498 9.70 -37.97 -18.83
CA GLU A 498 11.14 -38.26 -18.85
C GLU A 498 11.76 -37.92 -17.47
N LEU A 499 11.44 -36.76 -16.89
CA LEU A 499 11.89 -36.43 -15.54
C LEU A 499 11.43 -37.46 -14.50
N LEU A 500 10.22 -38.00 -14.63
CA LEU A 500 9.74 -39.04 -13.70
C LEU A 500 10.55 -40.33 -13.77
N LYS A 501 11.16 -40.66 -14.91
CA LYS A 501 12.10 -41.79 -15.01
C LYS A 501 13.40 -41.54 -14.29
N GLU A 502 13.87 -40.28 -14.32
CA GLU A 502 15.09 -39.86 -13.65
C GLU A 502 14.89 -39.64 -12.13
N TYR A 503 13.70 -39.16 -11.74
CA TYR A 503 13.30 -38.88 -10.35
C TYR A 503 12.01 -39.65 -9.99
N PRO A 504 12.07 -40.98 -9.87
CA PRO A 504 10.88 -41.78 -9.58
C PRO A 504 10.32 -41.46 -8.20
N GLY A 505 9.01 -41.21 -8.15
CA GLY A 505 8.30 -40.91 -6.91
C GLY A 505 8.39 -39.46 -6.43
N GLU A 506 8.91 -38.56 -7.23
CA GLU A 506 9.04 -37.13 -6.86
C GLU A 506 7.67 -36.42 -6.92
N PRO A 507 7.15 -35.91 -5.78
CA PRO A 507 5.80 -35.33 -5.71
C PRO A 507 5.64 -34.08 -6.55
N ARG A 508 6.70 -33.29 -6.75
CA ARG A 508 6.67 -32.07 -7.59
C ARG A 508 6.40 -32.38 -9.05
N ILE A 509 6.90 -33.50 -9.56
CA ILE A 509 6.66 -33.93 -10.95
C ILE A 509 5.21 -34.38 -11.11
N PHE A 510 4.68 -35.17 -10.18
CA PHE A 510 3.27 -35.57 -10.22
C PHE A 510 2.34 -34.36 -10.12
N PHE A 511 2.67 -33.38 -9.28
CA PHE A 511 1.91 -32.13 -9.19
C PHE A 511 1.94 -31.36 -10.52
N ALA A 512 3.10 -31.22 -11.16
CA ALA A 512 3.25 -30.56 -12.47
C ALA A 512 2.48 -31.31 -13.59
N LEU A 513 2.46 -32.66 -13.59
CA LEU A 513 1.61 -33.45 -14.50
C LEU A 513 0.12 -33.15 -14.28
N GLY A 514 -0.31 -33.05 -13.02
CA GLY A 514 -1.68 -32.63 -12.67
C GLY A 514 -2.03 -31.24 -13.20
N GLN A 515 -1.13 -30.27 -13.03
CA GLN A 515 -1.30 -28.92 -13.57
C GLN A 515 -1.38 -28.91 -15.11
N THR A 516 -0.47 -29.64 -15.78
CA THR A 516 -0.47 -29.79 -17.25
C THR A 516 -1.79 -30.32 -17.77
N ALA A 517 -2.29 -31.38 -17.16
CA ALA A 517 -3.57 -31.97 -17.55
C ALA A 517 -4.77 -31.03 -17.26
N SER A 518 -4.74 -30.30 -16.14
CA SER A 518 -5.78 -29.33 -15.80
C SER A 518 -5.81 -28.15 -16.79
N LEU A 519 -4.66 -27.60 -17.15
CA LEU A 519 -4.56 -26.51 -18.13
C LEU A 519 -4.98 -26.97 -19.53
N ALA A 520 -4.55 -28.15 -19.93
CA ALA A 520 -4.97 -28.77 -21.20
C ALA A 520 -6.49 -29.04 -21.26
N ALA A 521 -7.12 -29.31 -20.11
CA ALA A 521 -8.56 -29.46 -20.03
C ALA A 521 -9.30 -28.13 -20.21
N MET A 522 -8.76 -27.04 -19.66
CA MET A 522 -9.37 -25.71 -19.80
C MET A 522 -9.37 -25.20 -21.25
N ASP A 523 -8.38 -25.61 -22.05
CA ASP A 523 -8.26 -25.23 -23.45
C ASP A 523 -8.95 -26.27 -24.41
N ALA A 524 -9.55 -27.34 -23.88
CA ALA A 524 -10.27 -28.34 -24.69
C ALA A 524 -11.61 -27.77 -25.15
N THR A 525 -11.91 -27.93 -26.44
CA THR A 525 -13.20 -27.52 -27.03
C THR A 525 -14.24 -28.64 -27.01
N ASP A 526 -13.80 -29.89 -26.83
CA ASP A 526 -14.64 -31.07 -26.72
C ASP A 526 -14.83 -31.47 -25.26
N GLU A 527 -16.08 -31.58 -24.82
CA GLU A 527 -16.45 -31.85 -23.43
C GLU A 527 -15.95 -33.22 -22.95
N GLN A 528 -15.96 -34.25 -23.82
CA GLN A 528 -15.47 -35.58 -23.47
C GLN A 528 -13.96 -35.56 -23.24
N VAL A 529 -13.21 -34.86 -24.10
CA VAL A 529 -11.77 -34.66 -23.96
C VAL A 529 -11.45 -33.85 -22.70
N GLN A 530 -12.25 -32.82 -22.39
CA GLN A 530 -12.12 -32.05 -21.18
C GLN A 530 -12.27 -32.92 -19.93
N MET A 531 -13.33 -33.73 -19.87
CA MET A 531 -13.60 -34.63 -18.76
C MET A 531 -12.49 -35.68 -18.58
N GLU A 532 -11.98 -36.25 -19.66
CA GLU A 532 -10.86 -37.21 -19.62
C GLU A 532 -9.60 -36.55 -19.03
N ARG A 533 -9.27 -35.35 -19.49
CA ARG A 533 -8.10 -34.60 -18.99
C ARG A 533 -8.24 -34.19 -17.52
N LEU A 534 -9.43 -33.78 -17.07
CA LEU A 534 -9.70 -33.47 -15.66
C LEU A 534 -9.58 -34.73 -14.78
N ASN A 535 -10.07 -35.87 -15.21
CA ASN A 535 -9.92 -37.13 -14.49
C ASN A 535 -8.45 -37.57 -14.41
N ARG A 536 -7.67 -37.35 -15.48
CA ARG A 536 -6.23 -37.59 -15.49
C ARG A 536 -5.51 -36.65 -14.51
N ALA A 537 -5.89 -35.38 -14.45
CA ALA A 537 -5.37 -34.41 -13.49
C ALA A 537 -5.62 -34.86 -12.04
N LEU A 538 -6.84 -35.29 -11.72
CA LEU A 538 -7.17 -35.82 -10.39
C LEU A 538 -6.30 -37.06 -10.04
N GLY A 539 -6.02 -37.93 -11.02
CA GLY A 539 -5.11 -39.06 -10.85
C GLY A 539 -3.69 -38.58 -10.46
N HIS A 540 -3.14 -37.62 -11.18
CA HIS A 540 -1.80 -37.09 -10.92
C HIS A 540 -1.71 -36.36 -9.58
N TYR A 541 -2.71 -35.58 -9.18
CA TYR A 541 -2.72 -34.95 -7.87
C TYR A 541 -2.80 -35.96 -6.72
N ARG A 542 -3.56 -37.05 -6.88
CA ARG A 542 -3.56 -38.17 -5.91
C ARG A 542 -2.19 -38.83 -5.80
N MET A 543 -1.48 -39.01 -6.93
CA MET A 543 -0.11 -39.52 -6.92
C MET A 543 0.86 -38.55 -6.25
N ALA A 544 0.71 -37.21 -6.46
CA ALA A 544 1.49 -36.22 -5.77
C ALA A 544 1.28 -36.27 -4.26
N ILE A 545 0.04 -36.41 -3.79
CA ILE A 545 -0.31 -36.54 -2.37
C ILE A 545 0.28 -37.85 -1.78
N ALA A 546 0.17 -38.98 -2.52
CA ALA A 546 0.68 -40.26 -2.06
C ALA A 546 2.22 -40.31 -1.98
N ALA A 547 2.90 -39.56 -2.83
CA ALA A 547 4.36 -39.48 -2.87
C ALA A 547 4.95 -38.42 -1.90
N ALA A 548 4.15 -37.46 -1.48
CA ALA A 548 4.59 -36.32 -0.66
C ALA A 548 4.83 -36.72 0.81
N SER A 549 5.89 -36.16 1.40
CA SER A 549 6.14 -36.24 2.84
C SER A 549 5.22 -35.27 3.58
N PRO A 550 4.48 -35.70 4.62
CA PRO A 550 3.60 -34.82 5.41
C PRO A 550 4.35 -33.68 6.12
N GLU A 551 5.63 -33.84 6.38
CA GLU A 551 6.45 -32.86 7.09
C GLU A 551 7.12 -31.88 6.12
N ASP A 552 7.69 -32.39 5.00
CA ASP A 552 8.56 -31.62 4.11
C ASP A 552 7.81 -31.00 2.93
N ASP A 553 6.70 -31.65 2.46
CA ASP A 553 5.99 -31.27 1.23
C ASP A 553 4.63 -30.61 1.50
N LYS A 554 4.44 -29.96 2.65
CA LYS A 554 3.15 -29.35 3.05
C LYS A 554 2.54 -28.43 1.98
N ALA A 555 3.37 -27.64 1.28
CA ALA A 555 2.90 -26.76 0.22
C ALA A 555 2.32 -27.54 -0.96
N ILE A 556 2.97 -28.61 -1.38
CA ILE A 556 2.49 -29.48 -2.48
C ILE A 556 1.21 -30.20 -2.09
N LEU A 557 1.16 -30.72 -0.85
CA LEU A 557 -0.04 -31.34 -0.29
C LEU A 557 -1.23 -30.37 -0.30
N SER A 558 -1.04 -29.15 0.23
CA SER A 558 -2.05 -28.11 0.29
C SER A 558 -2.57 -27.75 -1.12
N ARG A 559 -1.66 -27.48 -2.07
CA ARG A 559 -2.01 -27.15 -3.46
C ARG A 559 -2.67 -28.31 -4.21
N SER A 560 -2.22 -29.55 -3.98
CA SER A 560 -2.81 -30.73 -4.61
C SER A 560 -4.26 -30.95 -4.15
N HIS A 561 -4.52 -30.82 -2.85
CA HIS A 561 -5.87 -30.92 -2.30
C HIS A 561 -6.77 -29.77 -2.79
N GLU A 562 -6.28 -28.53 -2.83
CA GLU A 562 -7.04 -27.39 -3.38
C GLU A 562 -7.39 -27.63 -4.85
N SER A 563 -6.43 -28.03 -5.68
CA SER A 563 -6.65 -28.28 -7.10
C SER A 563 -7.66 -29.41 -7.33
N MET A 564 -7.60 -30.46 -6.52
CA MET A 564 -8.62 -31.53 -6.55
C MET A 564 -10.01 -31.00 -6.15
N GLY A 565 -10.06 -30.10 -5.14
CA GLY A 565 -11.31 -29.45 -4.73
C GLY A 565 -11.94 -28.66 -5.87
N ARG A 566 -11.16 -27.87 -6.58
CA ARG A 566 -11.63 -27.09 -7.74
C ARG A 566 -12.12 -27.97 -8.89
N ILE A 567 -11.37 -29.01 -9.21
CA ILE A 567 -11.79 -29.96 -10.30
C ILE A 567 -13.07 -30.67 -9.91
N ASN A 568 -13.18 -31.18 -8.67
CA ASN A 568 -14.41 -31.84 -8.21
C ASN A 568 -15.60 -30.87 -8.17
N ALA A 569 -15.40 -29.61 -7.81
CA ALA A 569 -16.43 -28.58 -7.86
C ALA A 569 -16.91 -28.33 -9.30
N PHE A 570 -15.99 -28.26 -10.26
CA PHE A 570 -16.31 -28.10 -11.66
C PHE A 570 -17.07 -29.32 -12.21
N LEU A 571 -16.74 -30.53 -11.75
CA LEU A 571 -17.42 -31.78 -12.09
C LEU A 571 -18.73 -32.02 -11.32
N GLU A 572 -19.20 -31.00 -10.56
CA GLU A 572 -20.40 -31.06 -9.70
C GLU A 572 -20.33 -32.13 -8.60
N ASN A 573 -19.16 -32.66 -8.30
CA ASN A 573 -18.89 -33.59 -7.20
C ASN A 573 -18.69 -32.83 -5.88
N ASN A 574 -19.70 -32.08 -5.45
CA ASN A 574 -19.60 -31.11 -4.37
C ASN A 574 -19.13 -31.71 -3.03
N ALA A 575 -19.53 -32.96 -2.71
CA ALA A 575 -19.10 -33.64 -1.49
C ALA A 575 -17.58 -33.90 -1.47
N GLU A 576 -17.02 -34.39 -2.57
CA GLU A 576 -15.59 -34.65 -2.71
C GLU A 576 -14.80 -33.32 -2.83
N ALA A 577 -15.40 -32.29 -3.43
CA ALA A 577 -14.80 -30.96 -3.48
C ALA A 577 -14.62 -30.36 -2.08
N VAL A 578 -15.67 -30.38 -1.25
CA VAL A 578 -15.62 -29.89 0.13
C VAL A 578 -14.58 -30.66 0.94
N LYS A 579 -14.56 -31.98 0.83
CA LYS A 579 -13.58 -32.83 1.52
C LYS A 579 -12.14 -32.49 1.12
N ALA A 580 -11.89 -32.28 -0.16
CA ALA A 580 -10.58 -31.90 -0.65
C ALA A 580 -10.14 -30.50 -0.14
N PHE A 581 -11.05 -29.52 -0.15
CA PHE A 581 -10.78 -28.22 0.45
C PHE A 581 -10.52 -28.31 1.96
N ASP A 582 -11.25 -29.18 2.68
CA ASP A 582 -11.02 -29.38 4.12
C ASP A 582 -9.64 -29.95 4.42
N GLU A 583 -9.14 -30.90 3.63
CA GLU A 583 -7.79 -31.41 3.78
C GLU A 583 -6.74 -30.31 3.49
N ALA A 584 -6.94 -29.45 2.48
CA ALA A 584 -6.05 -28.32 2.23
C ALA A 584 -6.05 -27.32 3.41
N ILE A 585 -7.23 -27.02 3.98
CA ILE A 585 -7.39 -26.13 5.13
C ILE A 585 -6.73 -26.71 6.39
N LYS A 586 -6.87 -28.01 6.61
CA LYS A 586 -6.27 -28.72 7.77
C LYS A 586 -4.74 -28.68 7.80
N ILE A 587 -4.10 -28.63 6.62
CA ILE A 587 -2.64 -28.45 6.52
C ILE A 587 -2.22 -27.08 7.08
N GLY A 588 -3.10 -26.06 7.03
CA GLY A 588 -2.87 -24.73 7.53
C GLY A 588 -2.27 -23.76 6.50
N ASP A 589 -2.06 -22.51 6.92
CA ASP A 589 -1.45 -21.47 6.08
C ASP A 589 0.07 -21.67 6.02
N VAL A 590 0.49 -22.49 5.07
CA VAL A 590 1.91 -22.76 4.81
C VAL A 590 2.37 -21.94 3.60
N ARG A 591 3.61 -21.51 3.63
CA ARG A 591 4.20 -20.74 2.52
C ARG A 591 4.17 -21.56 1.22
N GLY A 592 3.65 -20.97 0.15
CA GLY A 592 3.47 -21.65 -1.13
C GLY A 592 2.32 -22.66 -1.17
N GLY A 593 1.55 -22.81 -0.09
CA GLY A 593 0.31 -23.58 -0.04
C GLY A 593 -0.89 -22.81 -0.63
N ALA A 594 -2.07 -23.40 -0.55
CA ALA A 594 -3.32 -22.89 -1.12
C ALA A 594 -4.45 -22.79 -0.05
N TYR A 595 -4.09 -22.40 1.16
CA TYR A 595 -5.03 -22.32 2.29
C TYR A 595 -6.18 -21.35 2.04
N ARG A 596 -5.88 -20.16 1.52
CA ARG A 596 -6.89 -19.11 1.26
C ARG A 596 -7.81 -19.49 0.12
N GLU A 597 -7.24 -20.01 -0.94
CA GLU A 597 -7.97 -20.52 -2.12
C GLU A 597 -8.93 -21.66 -1.73
N ALA A 598 -8.48 -22.53 -0.85
CA ALA A 598 -9.32 -23.62 -0.34
C ALA A 598 -10.49 -23.12 0.52
N LEU A 599 -10.25 -22.11 1.38
CA LEU A 599 -11.32 -21.46 2.16
C LEU A 599 -12.37 -20.82 1.23
N GLU A 600 -11.91 -20.07 0.23
CA GLU A 600 -12.81 -19.44 -0.74
C GLU A 600 -13.58 -20.46 -1.58
N GLY A 601 -12.90 -21.52 -2.03
CA GLY A 601 -13.51 -22.61 -2.79
C GLY A 601 -14.61 -23.31 -1.98
N LYS A 602 -14.32 -23.65 -0.72
CA LYS A 602 -15.30 -24.25 0.19
C LYS A 602 -16.51 -23.31 0.43
N LYS A 603 -16.25 -22.04 0.71
CA LYS A 603 -17.29 -21.03 0.94
C LYS A 603 -18.26 -20.92 -0.25
N LYS A 604 -17.75 -20.94 -1.48
CA LYS A 604 -18.58 -20.87 -2.70
C LYS A 604 -19.53 -22.07 -2.82
N LEU A 605 -19.13 -23.24 -2.35
CA LEU A 605 -19.94 -24.47 -2.44
C LEU A 605 -20.94 -24.60 -1.30
N THR A 606 -20.58 -24.17 -0.09
CA THR A 606 -21.41 -24.41 1.11
C THR A 606 -22.33 -23.24 1.45
N GLY A 607 -22.15 -22.07 0.83
CA GLY A 607 -22.94 -20.86 1.09
C GLY A 607 -22.82 -20.32 2.52
N ASN A 608 -21.89 -20.85 3.32
CA ASN A 608 -21.67 -20.46 4.72
C ASN A 608 -20.40 -19.61 4.83
N PRO A 609 -20.44 -18.46 5.58
CA PRO A 609 -19.31 -17.55 5.74
C PRO A 609 -18.13 -18.15 6.53
#